data_c0b02746e6c8beec246c1d8cb30db6a8
#
_entry.id   c0b02746e6c8beec246c1d8cb30db6a8
#
_cell.length_a   1.000
_cell.length_b   1.000
_cell.length_c   1.000
_cell.angle_alpha   90.00
_cell.angle_beta   90.00
_cell.angle_gamma   90.00
#
_symmetry.space_group_name_H-M   'P 1'
#
loop_
_entity.id
_entity.type
_entity.pdbx_description
1 polymer ?
#
loop_
_entity_poly.entity_id
_entity_poly.type
_entity_poly.pdbx_seq_one_letter_code
_entity_poly.pdbx_strand_id
1 'polypeptide(L)'
;GELVLSSATEEQKATFCEGTTSWAVTFDKRNQTGICRFNGYVAARLSMSAARCEEVSDTCRDTKIDESQYGCFFPLNCEVTVAEYEACVDAFSEREAVVFEEIAARSCEELVTETGRFSFLPELALPSACAGIDERCPGANLDSLFFAE
;
A
#
# COMPACT_ATOMS: atom_id res chain seq x y z
N GLY A 1 2.35 11.75 27.49
CA GLY A 1 2.89 10.41 27.28
C GLY A 1 2.36 9.89 25.96
N GLU A 2 3.19 9.23 25.21
CA GLU A 2 2.81 8.66 23.93
C GLU A 2 1.84 7.48 24.17
N LEU A 3 0.74 7.46 23.41
CA LEU A 3 -0.26 6.40 23.50
C LEU A 3 0.29 5.10 22.91
N VAL A 4 0.38 4.05 23.72
CA VAL A 4 0.71 2.69 23.27
C VAL A 4 -0.55 2.02 22.72
N LEU A 5 -0.47 1.43 21.54
CA LEU A 5 -1.64 0.86 20.85
C LEU A 5 -2.34 -0.23 21.66
N SER A 6 -1.60 -1.11 22.37
CA SER A 6 -2.19 -2.15 23.21
C SER A 6 -3.02 -1.62 24.37
N SER A 7 -2.79 -0.37 24.81
CA SER A 7 -3.48 0.28 25.92
C SER A 7 -4.56 1.28 25.49
N ALA A 8 -4.85 1.38 24.18
CA ALA A 8 -5.81 2.34 23.64
C ALA A 8 -7.25 2.02 24.08
N THR A 9 -7.98 3.06 24.49
CA THR A 9 -9.43 2.97 24.74
C THR A 9 -10.20 2.79 23.44
N GLU A 10 -11.47 2.39 23.49
CA GLU A 10 -12.32 2.25 22.30
C GLU A 10 -12.47 3.56 21.52
N GLU A 11 -12.53 4.71 22.20
CA GLU A 11 -12.58 6.03 21.57
C GLU A 11 -11.27 6.34 20.83
N GLN A 12 -10.12 6.03 21.44
CA GLN A 12 -8.80 6.19 20.83
C GLN A 12 -8.60 5.26 19.64
N LYS A 13 -9.11 4.03 19.71
CA LYS A 13 -9.12 3.10 18.57
C LYS A 13 -9.98 3.64 17.43
N ALA A 14 -11.16 4.18 17.71
CA ALA A 14 -12.02 4.77 16.70
C ALA A 14 -11.32 5.94 15.99
N THR A 15 -10.69 6.84 16.74
CA THR A 15 -9.92 7.97 16.18
C THR A 15 -8.75 7.49 15.31
N PHE A 16 -8.00 6.50 15.78
CA PHE A 16 -6.92 5.88 14.99
C PHE A 16 -7.47 5.28 13.68
N CYS A 17 -8.60 4.60 13.75
CA CYS A 17 -9.26 4.01 12.60
C CYS A 17 -9.70 5.04 11.56
N GLU A 18 -10.29 6.15 11.99
CA GLU A 18 -10.65 7.25 11.09
C GLU A 18 -9.42 7.82 10.38
N GLY A 19 -8.32 8.00 11.11
CA GLY A 19 -7.05 8.47 10.58
C GLY A 19 -6.47 7.54 9.54
N THR A 20 -6.38 6.24 9.84
CA THR A 20 -5.82 5.23 8.92
C THR A 20 -6.68 5.04 7.68
N THR A 21 -8.01 5.07 7.79
CA THR A 21 -8.92 5.00 6.65
C THR A 21 -8.74 6.22 5.74
N SER A 22 -8.72 7.43 6.31
CA SER A 22 -8.50 8.67 5.57
C SER A 22 -7.15 8.67 4.85
N TRP A 23 -6.12 8.20 5.52
CA TRP A 23 -4.79 8.04 4.94
C TRP A 23 -4.81 7.07 3.75
N ALA A 24 -5.39 5.87 3.89
CA ALA A 24 -5.44 4.86 2.84
C ALA A 24 -6.17 5.38 1.59
N VAL A 25 -7.32 6.03 1.76
CA VAL A 25 -8.07 6.66 0.67
C VAL A 25 -7.23 7.72 -0.04
N THR A 26 -6.51 8.55 0.72
CA THR A 26 -5.66 9.61 0.16
C THR A 26 -4.48 9.02 -0.61
N PHE A 27 -3.85 7.96 -0.08
CA PHE A 27 -2.77 7.24 -0.73
C PHE A 27 -3.22 6.65 -2.07
N ASP A 28 -4.35 5.95 -2.10
CA ASP A 28 -4.88 5.32 -3.32
C ASP A 28 -5.26 6.36 -4.36
N LYS A 29 -5.92 7.46 -3.96
CA LYS A 29 -6.25 8.56 -4.88
C LYS A 29 -5.00 9.18 -5.50
N ARG A 30 -3.96 9.39 -4.71
CA ARG A 30 -2.68 9.96 -5.17
C ARG A 30 -1.95 9.03 -6.15
N ASN A 31 -1.98 7.72 -5.88
CA ASN A 31 -1.21 6.73 -6.63
C ASN A 31 -2.06 5.94 -7.64
N GLN A 32 -3.32 6.31 -7.86
CA GLN A 32 -4.28 5.55 -8.66
C GLN A 32 -3.74 5.11 -10.03
N THR A 33 -3.05 6.00 -10.74
CA THR A 33 -2.51 5.67 -12.06
C THR A 33 -1.49 4.53 -11.99
N GLY A 34 -0.57 4.57 -11.03
CA GLY A 34 0.44 3.53 -10.83
C GLY A 34 -0.17 2.22 -10.36
N ILE A 35 -1.12 2.29 -9.41
CA ILE A 35 -1.85 1.12 -8.88
C ILE A 35 -2.62 0.44 -10.02
N CYS A 36 -3.36 1.21 -10.83
CA CYS A 36 -4.12 0.66 -11.94
C CYS A 36 -3.22 0.08 -13.03
N ARG A 37 -2.09 0.70 -13.31
CA ARG A 37 -1.07 0.18 -14.24
C ARG A 37 -0.45 -1.12 -13.73
N PHE A 38 -0.17 -1.21 -12.43
CA PHE A 38 0.30 -2.44 -11.80
C PHE A 38 -0.73 -3.56 -11.90
N ASN A 39 -2.01 -3.28 -11.63
CA ASN A 39 -3.10 -4.26 -11.79
C ASN A 39 -3.21 -4.76 -13.23
N GLY A 40 -3.08 -3.85 -14.20
CA GLY A 40 -3.03 -4.20 -15.62
C GLY A 40 -1.87 -5.15 -15.95
N TYR A 41 -0.68 -4.84 -15.45
CA TYR A 41 0.49 -5.72 -15.59
C TYR A 41 0.26 -7.09 -14.97
N VAL A 42 -0.23 -7.17 -13.74
CA VAL A 42 -0.50 -8.45 -13.05
C VAL A 42 -1.50 -9.30 -13.84
N ALA A 43 -2.56 -8.68 -14.36
CA ALA A 43 -3.57 -9.38 -15.16
C ALA A 43 -3.03 -9.89 -16.51
N ALA A 44 -2.01 -9.24 -17.05
CA ALA A 44 -1.45 -9.53 -18.38
C ALA A 44 -0.15 -10.32 -18.36
N ARG A 45 0.51 -10.46 -17.20
CA ARG A 45 1.87 -11.00 -17.08
C ARG A 45 2.05 -12.42 -17.67
N LEU A 46 1.02 -13.26 -17.59
CA LEU A 46 1.09 -14.63 -18.11
C LEU A 46 0.88 -14.69 -19.62
N SER A 47 0.09 -13.79 -20.18
CA SER A 47 -0.18 -13.71 -21.63
C SER A 47 0.77 -12.78 -22.37
N MET A 48 1.54 -11.98 -21.64
CA MET A 48 2.40 -10.90 -22.15
C MET A 48 1.65 -9.95 -23.12
N SER A 49 0.36 -9.72 -22.82
CA SER A 49 -0.54 -8.95 -23.66
C SER A 49 -0.61 -7.49 -23.20
N ALA A 50 0.03 -6.60 -23.94
CA ALA A 50 -0.09 -5.15 -23.69
C ALA A 50 -1.54 -4.67 -23.77
N ALA A 51 -2.34 -5.20 -24.70
CA ALA A 51 -3.75 -4.87 -24.84
C ALA A 51 -4.56 -5.24 -23.59
N ARG A 52 -4.30 -6.41 -22.98
CA ARG A 52 -4.95 -6.81 -21.73
C ARG A 52 -4.54 -5.93 -20.55
N CYS A 53 -3.27 -5.56 -20.49
CA CYS A 53 -2.77 -4.63 -19.49
C CYS A 53 -3.46 -3.27 -19.60
N GLU A 54 -3.58 -2.70 -20.82
CA GLU A 54 -4.27 -1.42 -21.05
C GLU A 54 -5.75 -1.50 -20.66
N GLU A 55 -6.47 -2.54 -21.11
CA GLU A 55 -7.88 -2.74 -20.79
C GLU A 55 -8.13 -2.73 -19.27
N VAL A 56 -7.35 -3.49 -18.51
CA VAL A 56 -7.49 -3.57 -17.04
C VAL A 56 -7.08 -2.25 -16.39
N SER A 57 -6.01 -1.61 -16.85
CA SER A 57 -5.56 -0.31 -16.34
C SER A 57 -6.61 0.77 -16.54
N ASP A 58 -7.22 0.83 -17.72
CA ASP A 58 -8.25 1.83 -18.05
C ASP A 58 -9.52 1.59 -17.25
N THR A 59 -10.01 0.35 -17.18
CA THR A 59 -11.17 -0.01 -16.35
C THR A 59 -10.95 0.38 -14.88
N CYS A 60 -9.75 0.12 -14.36
CA CYS A 60 -9.40 0.49 -12.99
C CYS A 60 -9.43 2.02 -12.78
N ARG A 61 -8.86 2.81 -13.72
CA ARG A 61 -8.85 4.28 -13.62
C ARG A 61 -10.24 4.89 -13.73
N ASP A 62 -11.12 4.28 -14.51
CA ASP A 62 -12.50 4.75 -14.68
C ASP A 62 -13.38 4.37 -13.49
N THR A 63 -12.96 3.42 -12.67
CA THR A 63 -13.66 3.01 -11.46
C THR A 63 -13.42 4.03 -10.35
N LYS A 64 -14.51 4.57 -9.80
CA LYS A 64 -14.41 5.46 -8.63
C LYS A 64 -13.95 4.66 -7.41
N ILE A 65 -13.04 5.27 -6.65
CA ILE A 65 -12.64 4.76 -5.34
C ILE A 65 -13.86 4.81 -4.41
N ASP A 66 -14.30 3.64 -3.97
CA ASP A 66 -15.40 3.49 -3.02
C ASP A 66 -14.83 3.51 -1.60
N GLU A 67 -14.95 4.66 -0.95
CA GLU A 67 -14.42 4.87 0.41
C GLU A 67 -15.04 3.92 1.44
N SER A 68 -16.22 3.37 1.17
CA SER A 68 -16.88 2.39 2.06
C SER A 68 -16.19 1.03 2.11
N GLN A 69 -15.31 0.73 1.14
CA GLN A 69 -14.52 -0.50 1.09
C GLN A 69 -13.29 -0.47 1.99
N TYR A 70 -12.90 0.72 2.46
CA TYR A 70 -11.77 0.87 3.36
C TYR A 70 -12.21 0.56 4.79
N GLY A 71 -11.84 -0.63 5.26
CA GLY A 71 -12.01 -1.03 6.66
C GLY A 71 -10.89 -0.47 7.54
N CYS A 72 -11.18 -0.32 8.83
CA CYS A 72 -10.12 -0.11 9.80
C CYS A 72 -9.53 -1.45 10.24
N PHE A 73 -8.22 -1.54 10.17
CA PHE A 73 -7.48 -2.61 10.82
C PHE A 73 -6.71 -2.02 12.00
N PHE A 74 -7.23 -2.26 13.22
CA PHE A 74 -6.50 -1.89 14.43
C PHE A 74 -5.59 -3.05 14.85
N PRO A 75 -4.26 -2.86 14.93
CA PRO A 75 -3.35 -3.94 15.27
C PRO A 75 -3.53 -4.35 16.74
N LEU A 76 -3.87 -5.62 16.96
CA LEU A 76 -3.99 -6.19 18.30
C LEU A 76 -2.60 -6.59 18.83
N ASN A 77 -2.43 -6.53 20.16
CA ASN A 77 -1.20 -6.92 20.85
C ASN A 77 0.03 -6.14 20.37
N CYS A 78 -0.14 -4.84 20.18
CA CYS A 78 0.85 -3.96 19.59
C CYS A 78 1.49 -3.09 20.68
N GLU A 79 2.74 -3.37 21.04
CA GLU A 79 3.52 -2.68 22.07
C GLU A 79 4.32 -1.49 21.52
N VAL A 80 3.80 -0.86 20.46
CA VAL A 80 4.35 0.36 19.88
C VAL A 80 3.43 1.53 20.14
N THR A 81 3.97 2.74 20.13
CA THR A 81 3.16 3.96 20.22
C THR A 81 2.48 4.26 18.88
N VAL A 82 1.40 5.03 18.92
CA VAL A 82 0.74 5.54 17.71
C VAL A 82 1.76 6.26 16.83
N ALA A 83 2.62 7.11 17.42
CA ALA A 83 3.62 7.86 16.67
C ALA A 83 4.66 6.96 15.97
N GLU A 84 5.14 5.89 16.62
CA GLU A 84 6.05 4.92 15.99
C GLU A 84 5.37 4.20 14.83
N TYR A 85 4.11 3.79 15.02
CA TYR A 85 3.34 3.13 13.97
C TYR A 85 3.09 4.05 12.77
N GLU A 86 2.65 5.28 13.01
CA GLU A 86 2.44 6.30 11.97
C GLU A 86 3.72 6.61 11.21
N ALA A 87 4.85 6.76 11.90
CA ALA A 87 6.14 6.99 11.26
C ALA A 87 6.56 5.83 10.33
N CYS A 88 6.27 4.58 10.73
CA CYS A 88 6.51 3.41 9.88
C CYS A 88 5.59 3.43 8.65
N VAL A 89 4.29 3.68 8.83
CA VAL A 89 3.30 3.74 7.73
C VAL A 89 3.64 4.85 6.75
N ASP A 90 4.03 6.03 7.23
CA ASP A 90 4.43 7.16 6.39
C ASP A 90 5.67 6.83 5.55
N ALA A 91 6.73 6.29 6.19
CA ALA A 91 7.95 5.90 5.49
C ALA A 91 7.70 4.80 4.46
N PHE A 92 6.82 3.85 4.77
CA PHE A 92 6.39 2.81 3.85
C PHE A 92 5.64 3.40 2.65
N SER A 93 4.72 4.32 2.91
CA SER A 93 3.91 4.99 1.89
C SER A 93 4.75 5.82 0.93
N GLU A 94 5.73 6.56 1.44
CA GLU A 94 6.65 7.33 0.60
C GLU A 94 7.44 6.40 -0.34
N ARG A 95 7.91 5.26 0.17
CA ARG A 95 8.58 4.25 -0.63
C ARG A 95 7.67 3.67 -1.73
N GLU A 96 6.45 3.26 -1.37
CA GLU A 96 5.48 2.71 -2.32
C GLU A 96 5.03 3.75 -3.36
N ALA A 97 4.90 5.00 -2.96
CA ALA A 97 4.56 6.09 -3.89
C ALA A 97 5.62 6.24 -5.01
N VAL A 98 6.90 6.13 -4.68
CA VAL A 98 7.98 6.14 -5.68
C VAL A 98 7.84 4.96 -6.65
N VAL A 99 7.53 3.76 -6.14
CA VAL A 99 7.31 2.56 -6.97
C VAL A 99 6.13 2.77 -7.94
N PHE A 100 5.00 3.26 -7.44
CA PHE A 100 3.83 3.50 -8.30
C PHE A 100 4.06 4.64 -9.29
N GLU A 101 4.83 5.65 -8.95
CA GLU A 101 5.23 6.71 -9.88
C GLU A 101 6.07 6.15 -11.03
N GLU A 102 7.04 5.30 -10.75
CA GLU A 102 7.85 4.61 -11.75
C GLU A 102 7.00 3.70 -12.66
N ILE A 103 6.06 2.95 -12.07
CA ILE A 103 5.15 2.10 -12.84
C ILE A 103 4.21 2.95 -13.71
N ALA A 104 3.69 4.05 -13.19
CA ALA A 104 2.82 4.97 -13.93
C ALA A 104 3.51 5.61 -15.14
N ALA A 105 4.83 5.82 -15.03
CA ALA A 105 5.64 6.39 -16.13
C ALA A 105 5.89 5.42 -17.28
N ARG A 106 5.61 4.12 -17.11
CA ARG A 106 5.85 3.08 -18.13
C ARG A 106 4.58 2.74 -18.90
N SER A 107 4.74 2.39 -20.18
CA SER A 107 3.66 1.82 -20.97
C SER A 107 3.38 0.36 -20.61
N CYS A 108 2.18 -0.12 -20.90
CA CYS A 108 1.87 -1.54 -20.78
C CYS A 108 2.78 -2.43 -21.64
N GLU A 109 3.17 -1.96 -22.82
CA GLU A 109 4.09 -2.68 -23.70
C GLU A 109 5.46 -2.87 -23.03
N GLU A 110 6.00 -1.84 -22.40
CA GLU A 110 7.25 -1.94 -21.64
C GLU A 110 7.12 -2.91 -20.47
N LEU A 111 6.04 -2.81 -19.69
CA LEU A 111 5.84 -3.65 -18.51
C LEU A 111 5.71 -5.14 -18.84
N VAL A 112 4.99 -5.50 -19.91
CA VAL A 112 4.78 -6.93 -20.25
C VAL A 112 5.95 -7.54 -21.00
N THR A 113 6.83 -6.76 -21.61
CA THR A 113 8.02 -7.23 -22.31
C THR A 113 9.27 -7.27 -21.45
N GLU A 114 9.30 -6.56 -20.33
CA GLU A 114 10.38 -6.68 -19.35
C GLU A 114 10.34 -8.08 -18.74
N THR A 115 11.28 -8.93 -19.17
CA THR A 115 11.36 -10.32 -18.77
C THR A 115 11.52 -10.47 -17.25
N GLY A 116 10.40 -10.73 -16.58
CA GLY A 116 10.36 -11.50 -15.35
C GLY A 116 10.62 -10.78 -14.04
N ARG A 117 10.96 -9.51 -14.01
CA ARG A 117 11.06 -8.75 -12.76
C ARG A 117 10.91 -7.26 -13.03
N PHE A 118 10.28 -6.56 -12.11
CA PHE A 118 10.45 -5.12 -11.97
C PHE A 118 11.91 -4.83 -11.56
N SER A 119 12.85 -5.07 -12.48
CA SER A 119 14.30 -4.88 -12.24
C SER A 119 14.66 -3.43 -11.96
N PHE A 120 13.72 -2.52 -12.22
CA PHE A 120 13.80 -1.10 -11.89
C PHE A 120 13.28 -0.76 -10.50
N LEU A 121 12.63 -1.71 -9.82
CA LEU A 121 12.23 -1.48 -8.42
C LEU A 121 13.49 -1.59 -7.56
N PRO A 122 13.79 -0.57 -6.72
CA PRO A 122 14.84 -0.68 -5.75
C PRO A 122 14.57 -1.91 -4.86
N GLU A 123 15.62 -2.57 -4.39
CA GLU A 123 15.46 -3.61 -3.37
C GLU A 123 14.60 -3.02 -2.25
N LEU A 124 13.38 -3.58 -2.08
CA LEU A 124 12.39 -3.04 -1.15
C LEU A 124 12.76 -3.46 0.28
N ALA A 125 13.87 -2.93 0.78
CA ALA A 125 14.21 -3.06 2.19
C ALA A 125 13.15 -2.38 3.05
N LEU A 126 12.79 -2.99 4.17
CA LEU A 126 11.89 -2.39 5.14
C LEU A 126 12.42 -1.02 5.57
N PRO A 127 11.62 0.06 5.54
CA PRO A 127 12.07 1.36 6.02
C PRO A 127 12.59 1.29 7.45
N SER A 128 13.64 2.04 7.76
CA SER A 128 14.23 2.06 9.12
C SER A 128 13.22 2.44 10.20
N ALA A 129 12.24 3.27 9.89
CA ALA A 129 11.13 3.61 10.79
C ALA A 129 10.27 2.42 11.18
N CYS A 130 10.28 1.34 10.39
CA CYS A 130 9.55 0.09 10.65
C CYS A 130 10.39 -0.94 11.40
N ALA A 131 11.66 -0.66 11.67
CA ALA A 131 12.55 -1.61 12.34
C ALA A 131 12.00 -2.01 13.74
N GLY A 132 11.84 -3.29 13.98
CA GLY A 132 11.33 -3.85 15.25
C GLY A 132 9.82 -3.64 15.47
N ILE A 133 9.08 -3.06 14.53
CA ILE A 133 7.61 -2.98 14.62
C ILE A 133 7.02 -4.38 14.58
N ASP A 134 7.44 -5.25 13.66
CA ASP A 134 6.91 -6.61 13.53
C ASP A 134 7.06 -7.43 14.81
N GLU A 135 8.18 -7.28 15.53
CA GLU A 135 8.43 -8.00 16.78
C GLU A 135 7.53 -7.52 17.93
N ARG A 136 7.29 -6.21 17.99
CA ARG A 136 6.49 -5.56 19.04
C ARG A 136 5.01 -5.42 18.69
N CYS A 137 4.66 -5.68 17.46
CA CYS A 137 3.32 -5.50 16.90
C CYS A 137 2.98 -6.66 15.95
N PRO A 138 2.92 -7.90 16.42
CA PRO A 138 2.72 -9.09 15.58
C PRO A 138 1.40 -9.07 14.80
N GLY A 139 0.44 -8.25 15.23
CA GLY A 139 -0.83 -8.04 14.53
C GLY A 139 -0.78 -6.97 13.43
N ALA A 140 0.33 -6.24 13.28
CA ALA A 140 0.39 -5.16 12.30
C ALA A 140 0.41 -5.66 10.86
N ASN A 141 0.88 -6.89 10.63
CA ASN A 141 1.00 -7.54 9.32
C ASN A 141 1.33 -6.53 8.20
N LEU A 142 2.47 -5.86 8.34
CA LEU A 142 2.87 -4.75 7.45
C LEU A 142 2.92 -5.20 5.98
N ASP A 143 3.23 -6.48 5.75
CA ASP A 143 3.23 -7.06 4.41
C ASP A 143 1.82 -7.11 3.79
N SER A 144 0.76 -7.26 4.58
CA SER A 144 -0.62 -7.32 4.07
C SER A 144 -1.27 -5.96 3.85
N LEU A 145 -0.71 -4.89 4.40
CA LEU A 145 -1.26 -3.54 4.20
C LEU A 145 -1.14 -3.07 2.74
N PHE A 146 -0.21 -3.67 1.97
CA PHE A 146 0.15 -3.20 0.63
C PHE A 146 0.07 -4.26 -0.46
N PHE A 147 -0.09 -5.53 -0.09
CA PHE A 147 -0.27 -6.63 -1.03
C PHE A 147 -1.48 -7.48 -0.63
N ALA A 148 -2.65 -6.85 -0.51
CA ALA A 148 -3.90 -7.59 -0.48
C ALA A 148 -4.04 -8.30 -1.84
N GLU A 149 -3.81 -9.63 -1.82
CA GLU A 149 -4.05 -10.51 -2.96
C GLU A 149 -5.52 -10.48 -3.38
#